data_06ce56cb04e449618e46f3ce7cee1075
#
_entry.id   06ce56cb04e449618e46f3ce7cee1075
#
_cell.length_a   1.000
_cell.length_b   1.000
_cell.length_c   1.000
_cell.angle_alpha   90.00
_cell.angle_beta   90.00
_cell.angle_gamma   90.00
#
_symmetry.space_group_name_H-M   'P 1'
#
loop_
_entity.id
_entity.type
_entity.pdbx_description
1 polymer ?
#
loop_
_entity_poly.entity_id
_entity_poly.type
_entity_poly.pdbx_seq_one_letter_code
_entity_poly.pdbx_strand_id
1 'polypeptide(L)'
;MPQGRPPEEEGTTWGAARVLDVLEFLGRRNSPAPASIIASSCNIPRSSTYSLLNLLKSRRFVAYRAPERAWTLGSAAFELSADAPLFAHGLAVLRAFATVSSGLTLHHIASASGLSRTAVARILPSLVESDLLHADADGTYSLGLELVGLASRVGWVDGLRIAARMHLVRLRDATQETANLIILDGDHAIYVDQVESPYALRHSGWAGRRIPLVGTATGAAFEDRGTSHAVADAVELGVTAIACAIELPGNDAAVGITAPSWRIEEFGVPRAERMVEAIAREIALRLRA
;
A
#
# COMPACT_ATOMS: atom_id res chain seq x y z
N MET A 1 -67.05 18.84 -8.57
CA MET A 1 -65.76 19.47 -8.64
C MET A 1 -65.11 19.45 -7.27
N PRO A 2 -64.13 18.64 -7.00
CA PRO A 2 -63.15 18.97 -5.98
C PRO A 2 -61.79 19.18 -6.60
N GLN A 3 -61.18 20.34 -6.30
CA GLN A 3 -59.88 20.74 -6.72
C GLN A 3 -58.81 19.87 -6.00
N GLY A 4 -57.98 19.19 -6.78
CA GLY A 4 -56.82 18.51 -6.30
C GLY A 4 -55.77 19.49 -5.76
N ARG A 5 -55.28 19.24 -4.55
CA ARG A 5 -54.14 19.89 -3.94
C ARG A 5 -52.88 19.32 -4.58
N PRO A 6 -51.92 20.13 -5.03
CA PRO A 6 -50.68 19.59 -5.53
C PRO A 6 -49.81 19.03 -4.40
N PRO A 7 -48.96 18.02 -4.65
CA PRO A 7 -48.23 17.32 -3.60
C PRO A 7 -47.09 18.19 -3.06
N GLU A 8 -47.11 18.45 -1.77
CA GLU A 8 -46.03 19.08 -0.99
C GLU A 8 -44.72 18.21 -0.92
N GLU A 9 -44.80 16.97 -1.40
CA GLU A 9 -43.65 16.03 -1.36
C GLU A 9 -42.58 16.26 -2.43
N GLU A 10 -42.91 16.85 -3.58
CA GLU A 10 -41.93 17.11 -4.64
C GLU A 10 -40.90 18.19 -4.28
N GLY A 11 -41.28 19.19 -3.46
CA GLY A 11 -40.39 20.28 -3.07
C GLY A 11 -39.25 19.87 -2.16
N THR A 12 -39.48 18.88 -1.29
CA THR A 12 -38.50 18.43 -0.28
C THR A 12 -37.44 17.50 -0.91
N THR A 13 -37.86 16.62 -1.81
CA THR A 13 -36.98 15.70 -2.56
C THR A 13 -36.06 16.48 -3.51
N TRP A 14 -36.58 17.52 -4.14
CA TRP A 14 -35.83 18.37 -5.07
C TRP A 14 -34.75 19.23 -4.38
N GLY A 15 -35.01 19.68 -3.14
CA GLY A 15 -34.03 20.40 -2.33
C GLY A 15 -32.88 19.51 -1.87
N ALA A 16 -33.18 18.27 -1.45
CA ALA A 16 -32.19 17.30 -1.01
C ALA A 16 -31.25 16.86 -2.17
N ALA A 17 -31.82 16.61 -3.36
CA ALA A 17 -31.03 16.25 -4.55
C ALA A 17 -29.99 17.33 -4.88
N ARG A 18 -30.36 18.61 -4.85
CA ARG A 18 -29.45 19.74 -5.12
C ARG A 18 -28.33 19.87 -4.08
N VAL A 19 -28.59 19.54 -2.82
CA VAL A 19 -27.55 19.47 -1.79
C VAL A 19 -26.50 18.45 -2.18
N LEU A 20 -26.94 17.26 -2.57
CA LEU A 20 -26.05 16.16 -2.98
C LEU A 20 -25.25 16.53 -4.23
N ASP A 21 -25.92 17.12 -5.25
CA ASP A 21 -25.24 17.56 -6.49
C ASP A 21 -24.11 18.55 -6.22
N VAL A 22 -24.33 19.52 -5.32
CA VAL A 22 -23.30 20.51 -4.95
C VAL A 22 -22.14 19.86 -4.19
N LEU A 23 -22.43 18.97 -3.25
CA LEU A 23 -21.37 18.28 -2.48
C LEU A 23 -20.57 17.33 -3.36
N GLU A 24 -21.22 16.57 -4.25
CA GLU A 24 -20.54 15.70 -5.21
C GLU A 24 -19.69 16.51 -6.20
N PHE A 25 -20.23 17.61 -6.74
CA PHE A 25 -19.48 18.48 -7.64
C PHE A 25 -18.21 19.00 -6.97
N LEU A 26 -18.30 19.51 -5.74
CA LEU A 26 -17.16 19.99 -4.97
C LEU A 26 -16.21 18.85 -4.56
N GLY A 27 -16.74 17.66 -4.29
CA GLY A 27 -15.96 16.48 -3.92
C GLY A 27 -15.11 15.93 -5.07
N ARG A 28 -15.60 16.00 -6.30
CA ARG A 28 -14.87 15.56 -7.50
C ARG A 28 -13.79 16.55 -7.95
N ARG A 29 -13.80 17.79 -7.43
CA ARG A 29 -12.84 18.83 -7.78
C ARG A 29 -11.74 18.93 -6.74
N ASN A 30 -10.50 18.88 -7.20
CA ASN A 30 -9.33 19.14 -6.36
C ASN A 30 -9.02 20.65 -6.20
N SER A 31 -9.94 21.54 -6.58
CA SER A 31 -9.76 23.00 -6.54
C SER A 31 -11.05 23.70 -6.12
N PRO A 32 -10.97 24.84 -5.40
CA PRO A 32 -12.11 25.66 -5.06
C PRO A 32 -12.89 26.11 -6.31
N ALA A 33 -14.22 26.23 -6.20
CA ALA A 33 -15.09 26.64 -7.30
C ALA A 33 -15.88 27.91 -6.98
N PRO A 34 -15.92 28.94 -7.86
CA PRO A 34 -16.82 30.06 -7.72
C PRO A 34 -18.29 29.62 -7.74
N ALA A 35 -19.17 30.35 -7.02
CA ALA A 35 -20.60 30.05 -6.98
C ALA A 35 -21.26 30.00 -8.36
N SER A 36 -20.76 30.78 -9.32
CA SER A 36 -21.25 30.78 -10.71
C SER A 36 -20.98 29.46 -11.43
N ILE A 37 -19.84 28.86 -11.19
CA ILE A 37 -19.47 27.54 -11.75
C ILE A 37 -20.31 26.44 -11.10
N ILE A 38 -20.51 26.50 -9.77
CA ILE A 38 -21.37 25.56 -9.06
C ILE A 38 -22.80 25.64 -9.60
N ALA A 39 -23.34 26.86 -9.74
CA ALA A 39 -24.67 27.10 -10.27
C ALA A 39 -24.88 26.49 -11.68
N SER A 40 -23.93 26.71 -12.58
CA SER A 40 -24.00 26.17 -13.94
C SER A 40 -23.80 24.65 -14.00
N SER A 41 -22.87 24.10 -13.22
CA SER A 41 -22.57 22.67 -13.25
C SER A 41 -23.65 21.80 -12.60
N CYS A 42 -24.32 22.33 -11.55
CA CYS A 42 -25.42 21.64 -10.84
C CYS A 42 -26.81 22.04 -11.36
N ASN A 43 -26.89 22.85 -12.41
CA ASN A 43 -28.15 23.39 -12.98
C ASN A 43 -29.08 24.03 -11.91
N ILE A 44 -28.50 24.89 -11.05
CA ILE A 44 -29.18 25.56 -9.94
C ILE A 44 -29.20 27.08 -10.24
N PRO A 45 -30.34 27.78 -10.07
CA PRO A 45 -30.38 29.25 -10.18
C PRO A 45 -29.38 29.92 -9.24
N ARG A 46 -28.70 30.98 -9.67
CA ARG A 46 -27.66 31.66 -8.87
C ARG A 46 -28.11 32.08 -7.47
N SER A 47 -29.33 32.63 -7.34
CA SER A 47 -29.90 33.02 -6.04
C SER A 47 -30.03 31.83 -5.11
N SER A 48 -30.56 30.70 -5.59
CA SER A 48 -30.70 29.47 -4.86
C SER A 48 -29.36 28.84 -4.49
N THR A 49 -28.36 28.95 -5.39
CA THR A 49 -27.00 28.46 -5.14
C THR A 49 -26.37 29.18 -3.95
N TYR A 50 -26.46 30.51 -3.85
CA TYR A 50 -25.93 31.26 -2.71
C TYR A 50 -26.64 30.90 -1.40
N SER A 51 -27.97 30.78 -1.41
CA SER A 51 -28.74 30.38 -0.24
C SER A 51 -28.35 28.99 0.24
N LEU A 52 -28.17 28.04 -0.70
CA LEU A 52 -27.76 26.68 -0.43
C LEU A 52 -26.32 26.62 0.11
N LEU A 53 -25.38 27.33 -0.51
CA LEU A 53 -23.99 27.39 -0.07
C LEU A 53 -23.87 28.03 1.32
N ASN A 54 -24.65 29.05 1.66
CA ASN A 54 -24.67 29.64 2.99
C ASN A 54 -25.25 28.68 4.03
N LEU A 55 -26.29 27.92 3.71
CA LEU A 55 -26.83 26.88 4.57
C LEU A 55 -25.78 25.77 4.82
N LEU A 56 -25.15 25.29 3.75
CA LEU A 56 -24.11 24.27 3.86
C LEU A 56 -22.88 24.77 4.62
N LYS A 57 -22.52 26.06 4.50
CA LYS A 57 -21.47 26.70 5.28
C LYS A 57 -21.81 26.74 6.77
N SER A 58 -23.05 27.12 7.14
CA SER A 58 -23.48 27.15 8.54
C SER A 58 -23.41 25.77 9.20
N ARG A 59 -23.55 24.71 8.40
CA ARG A 59 -23.42 23.30 8.83
C ARG A 59 -22.03 22.71 8.61
N ARG A 60 -21.03 23.54 8.23
CA ARG A 60 -19.62 23.16 7.96
C ARG A 60 -19.44 22.15 6.81
N PHE A 61 -20.44 21.91 5.97
CA PHE A 61 -20.34 21.04 4.79
C PHE A 61 -19.56 21.68 3.65
N VAL A 62 -19.55 23.01 3.56
CA VAL A 62 -18.69 23.75 2.63
C VAL A 62 -17.99 24.90 3.35
N ALA A 63 -16.86 25.33 2.82
CA ALA A 63 -16.09 26.47 3.28
C ALA A 63 -15.91 27.49 2.17
N TYR A 64 -15.96 28.79 2.50
CA TYR A 64 -15.69 29.88 1.56
C TYR A 64 -14.26 30.38 1.72
N ARG A 65 -13.51 30.40 0.63
CA ARG A 65 -12.15 30.94 0.56
C ARG A 65 -12.18 32.35 0.01
N ALA A 66 -12.03 33.34 0.88
CA ALA A 66 -12.13 34.75 0.54
C ALA A 66 -11.13 35.24 -0.52
N PRO A 67 -9.83 34.86 -0.50
CA PRO A 67 -8.88 35.27 -1.52
C PRO A 67 -9.25 34.83 -2.92
N GLU A 68 -9.81 33.64 -3.06
CA GLU A 68 -10.14 33.00 -4.33
C GLU A 68 -11.60 33.26 -4.74
N ARG A 69 -12.40 33.89 -3.87
CA ARG A 69 -13.87 34.05 -4.02
C ARG A 69 -14.57 32.76 -4.42
N ALA A 70 -14.14 31.64 -3.84
CA ALA A 70 -14.53 30.31 -4.23
C ALA A 70 -14.93 29.44 -3.02
N TRP A 71 -15.63 28.35 -3.29
CA TRP A 71 -16.16 27.42 -2.33
C TRP A 71 -15.45 26.07 -2.46
N THR A 72 -15.24 25.39 -1.34
CA THR A 72 -14.68 24.04 -1.25
C THR A 72 -15.49 23.21 -0.26
N LEU A 73 -15.27 21.89 -0.21
CA LEU A 73 -15.81 21.08 0.86
C LEU A 73 -15.33 21.57 2.23
N GLY A 74 -16.21 21.54 3.21
CA GLY A 74 -15.92 21.87 4.62
C GLY A 74 -15.71 20.62 5.48
N SER A 75 -15.33 20.83 6.75
CA SER A 75 -14.97 19.74 7.68
C SER A 75 -16.08 18.70 7.87
N ALA A 76 -17.35 19.13 7.98
CA ALA A 76 -18.46 18.20 8.20
C ALA A 76 -18.71 17.26 7.00
N ALA A 77 -18.41 17.68 5.77
CA ALA A 77 -18.49 16.79 4.61
C ALA A 77 -17.44 15.68 4.68
N PHE A 78 -16.27 15.97 5.25
CA PHE A 78 -15.23 14.97 5.48
C PHE A 78 -15.54 14.09 6.70
N GLU A 79 -16.18 14.62 7.74
CA GLU A 79 -16.60 13.85 8.93
C GLU A 79 -17.63 12.76 8.58
N LEU A 80 -18.56 13.02 7.63
CA LEU A 80 -19.54 12.03 7.16
C LEU A 80 -18.94 10.93 6.28
N SER A 81 -17.79 11.17 5.65
CA SER A 81 -17.07 10.16 4.86
C SER A 81 -16.01 9.43 5.69
N ALA A 82 -15.96 9.65 6.99
CA ALA A 82 -14.75 9.53 7.79
C ALA A 82 -14.39 8.15 8.32
N ASP A 83 -15.26 7.16 8.34
CA ASP A 83 -14.93 5.94 9.12
C ASP A 83 -14.23 4.82 8.34
N ALA A 84 -14.53 4.59 7.09
CA ALA A 84 -13.83 3.57 6.30
C ALA A 84 -12.70 4.13 5.41
N PRO A 85 -12.86 5.30 4.75
CA PRO A 85 -11.81 5.85 3.88
C PRO A 85 -10.57 6.32 4.65
N LEU A 86 -10.70 6.86 5.87
CA LEU A 86 -9.57 7.44 6.60
C LEU A 86 -8.54 6.37 7.00
N PHE A 87 -9.00 5.23 7.51
CA PHE A 87 -8.13 4.11 7.85
C PHE A 87 -7.45 3.52 6.60
N ALA A 88 -8.23 3.28 5.53
CA ALA A 88 -7.70 2.81 4.26
C ALA A 88 -6.67 3.78 3.66
N HIS A 89 -6.92 5.08 3.74
CA HIS A 89 -5.99 6.12 3.32
C HIS A 89 -4.72 6.14 4.19
N GLY A 90 -4.84 5.98 5.52
CA GLY A 90 -3.70 5.84 6.42
C GLY A 90 -2.80 4.66 6.04
N LEU A 91 -3.40 3.49 5.78
CA LEU A 91 -2.67 2.32 5.27
C LEU A 91 -2.02 2.58 3.90
N ALA A 92 -2.70 3.27 2.98
CA ALA A 92 -2.14 3.63 1.69
C ALA A 92 -0.92 4.55 1.83
N VAL A 93 -0.97 5.52 2.76
CA VAL A 93 0.18 6.38 3.10
C VAL A 93 1.34 5.55 3.64
N LEU A 94 1.11 4.66 4.61
CA LEU A 94 2.17 3.79 5.16
C LEU A 94 2.78 2.88 4.08
N ARG A 95 1.96 2.32 3.20
CA ARG A 95 2.41 1.48 2.08
C ARG A 95 3.28 2.23 1.06
N ALA A 96 3.14 3.55 0.95
CA ALA A 96 4.00 4.36 0.06
C ALA A 96 5.49 4.25 0.44
N PHE A 97 5.80 3.91 1.68
CA PHE A 97 7.17 3.72 2.18
C PHE A 97 7.73 2.30 1.94
N ALA A 98 6.90 1.33 1.50
CA ALA A 98 7.33 -0.07 1.36
C ALA A 98 8.46 -0.30 0.34
N THR A 99 8.67 0.62 -0.60
CA THR A 99 9.65 0.48 -1.68
C THR A 99 10.80 1.48 -1.61
N VAL A 100 10.86 2.28 -0.54
CA VAL A 100 11.83 3.40 -0.42
C VAL A 100 12.58 3.29 0.89
N SER A 101 13.89 3.41 0.84
CA SER A 101 14.76 3.41 2.03
C SER A 101 15.09 4.81 2.56
N SER A 102 14.61 5.87 1.90
CA SER A 102 14.81 7.28 2.28
C SER A 102 13.48 7.95 2.61
N GLY A 103 13.54 9.08 3.30
CA GLY A 103 12.35 9.88 3.61
C GLY A 103 11.59 10.34 2.36
N LEU A 104 10.27 10.42 2.45
CA LEU A 104 9.39 10.86 1.37
C LEU A 104 8.81 12.23 1.68
N THR A 105 8.75 13.13 0.69
CA THR A 105 7.97 14.36 0.81
C THR A 105 6.47 14.08 0.66
N LEU A 106 5.62 15.00 1.11
CA LEU A 106 4.16 14.93 0.92
C LEU A 106 3.78 14.67 -0.55
N HIS A 107 4.52 15.26 -1.49
CA HIS A 107 4.29 15.06 -2.93
C HIS A 107 4.53 13.61 -3.36
N HIS A 108 5.65 13.03 -2.93
CA HIS A 108 5.99 11.64 -3.24
C HIS A 108 5.01 10.66 -2.60
N ILE A 109 4.60 10.92 -1.33
CA ILE A 109 3.58 10.11 -0.65
C ILE A 109 2.25 10.15 -1.41
N ALA A 110 1.79 11.33 -1.84
CA ALA A 110 0.56 11.48 -2.60
C ALA A 110 0.61 10.73 -3.94
N SER A 111 1.74 10.82 -4.65
CA SER A 111 1.94 10.09 -5.91
C SER A 111 1.94 8.57 -5.70
N ALA A 112 2.68 8.08 -4.71
CA ALA A 112 2.83 6.64 -4.45
C ALA A 112 1.56 6.01 -3.85
N SER A 113 0.81 6.74 -3.01
CA SER A 113 -0.44 6.25 -2.41
C SER A 113 -1.66 6.37 -3.31
N GLY A 114 -1.57 7.11 -4.43
CA GLY A 114 -2.71 7.41 -5.30
C GLY A 114 -3.71 8.40 -4.67
N LEU A 115 -3.36 9.05 -3.56
CA LEU A 115 -4.22 10.00 -2.86
C LEU A 115 -3.95 11.45 -3.29
N SER A 116 -4.96 12.30 -3.13
CA SER A 116 -4.73 13.75 -3.33
C SER A 116 -3.80 14.31 -2.25
N ARG A 117 -3.02 15.36 -2.58
CA ARG A 117 -2.16 16.06 -1.61
C ARG A 117 -2.93 16.54 -0.39
N THR A 118 -4.16 16.99 -0.57
CA THR A 118 -5.04 17.44 0.53
C THR A 118 -5.42 16.28 1.46
N ALA A 119 -5.70 15.10 0.91
CA ALA A 119 -5.99 13.91 1.70
C ALA A 119 -4.77 13.47 2.50
N VAL A 120 -3.59 13.41 1.87
CA VAL A 120 -2.33 13.08 2.54
C VAL A 120 -2.01 14.09 3.64
N ALA A 121 -2.06 15.41 3.35
CA ALA A 121 -1.78 16.46 4.33
C ALA A 121 -2.70 16.39 5.57
N ARG A 122 -3.92 15.89 5.41
CA ARG A 122 -4.86 15.72 6.52
C ARG A 122 -4.53 14.50 7.38
N ILE A 123 -3.96 13.46 6.81
CA ILE A 123 -3.68 12.18 7.49
C ILE A 123 -2.32 12.21 8.19
N LEU A 124 -1.32 12.85 7.59
CA LEU A 124 0.05 12.88 8.10
C LEU A 124 0.16 13.29 9.58
N PRO A 125 -0.53 14.35 10.08
CA PRO A 125 -0.43 14.73 11.48
C PRO A 125 -0.84 13.60 12.44
N SER A 126 -1.92 12.88 12.15
CA SER A 126 -2.37 11.77 13.00
C SER A 126 -1.41 10.58 12.98
N LEU A 127 -0.76 10.30 11.84
CA LEU A 127 0.25 9.26 11.75
C LEU A 127 1.54 9.64 12.49
N VAL A 128 1.91 10.93 12.48
CA VAL A 128 3.05 11.45 13.25
C VAL A 128 2.74 11.46 14.75
N GLU A 129 1.55 11.89 15.15
CA GLU A 129 1.11 11.88 16.56
C GLU A 129 1.07 10.45 17.13
N SER A 130 0.78 9.47 16.30
CA SER A 130 0.76 8.03 16.67
C SER A 130 2.14 7.36 16.55
N ASP A 131 3.21 8.09 16.27
CA ASP A 131 4.57 7.58 16.00
C ASP A 131 4.63 6.49 14.92
N LEU A 132 3.62 6.44 14.04
CA LEU A 132 3.63 5.59 12.84
C LEU A 132 4.47 6.21 11.72
N LEU A 133 4.59 7.54 11.70
CA LEU A 133 5.52 8.29 10.87
C LEU A 133 6.32 9.26 11.73
N HIS A 134 7.55 9.55 11.32
CA HIS A 134 8.37 10.63 11.81
C HIS A 134 8.43 11.75 10.76
N ALA A 135 8.33 13.01 11.20
CA ALA A 135 8.48 14.19 10.34
C ALA A 135 9.84 14.82 10.56
N ASP A 136 10.65 14.90 9.53
CA ASP A 136 11.96 15.51 9.57
C ASP A 136 11.88 17.03 9.34
N ALA A 137 12.91 17.77 9.81
CA ALA A 137 12.95 19.23 9.73
C ALA A 137 13.00 19.77 8.28
N ASP A 138 13.40 18.95 7.32
CA ASP A 138 13.44 19.29 5.88
C ASP A 138 12.11 19.08 5.17
N GLY A 139 11.05 18.66 5.90
CA GLY A 139 9.72 18.39 5.35
C GLY A 139 9.57 17.02 4.71
N THR A 140 10.51 16.10 4.96
CA THR A 140 10.38 14.68 4.62
C THR A 140 9.73 13.90 5.77
N TYR A 141 9.20 12.73 5.45
CA TYR A 141 8.58 11.79 6.38
C TYR A 141 9.27 10.45 6.26
N SER A 142 9.47 9.78 7.39
CA SER A 142 9.99 8.42 7.47
C SER A 142 9.09 7.54 8.35
N LEU A 143 9.27 6.22 8.32
CA LEU A 143 8.50 5.31 9.18
C LEU A 143 8.87 5.52 10.65
N GLY A 144 7.87 5.61 11.52
CA GLY A 144 8.01 5.81 12.96
C GLY A 144 8.31 4.51 13.72
N LEU A 145 8.77 4.66 14.97
CA LEU A 145 9.22 3.53 15.81
C LEU A 145 8.07 2.64 16.30
N GLU A 146 6.83 3.14 16.36
CA GLU A 146 5.67 2.32 16.73
C GLU A 146 5.50 1.11 15.79
N LEU A 147 5.85 1.26 14.51
CA LEU A 147 5.82 0.15 13.55
C LEU A 147 6.80 -0.97 13.91
N VAL A 148 7.96 -0.64 14.49
CA VAL A 148 8.92 -1.64 14.99
C VAL A 148 8.32 -2.39 16.17
N GLY A 149 7.69 -1.67 17.10
CA GLY A 149 7.00 -2.25 18.26
C GLY A 149 5.86 -3.19 17.85
N LEU A 150 5.08 -2.82 16.83
CA LEU A 150 4.00 -3.66 16.29
C LEU A 150 4.56 -4.90 15.55
N ALA A 151 5.59 -4.72 14.73
CA ALA A 151 6.21 -5.79 13.97
C ALA A 151 6.86 -6.85 14.88
N SER A 152 7.51 -6.44 15.99
CA SER A 152 8.13 -7.37 16.95
C SER A 152 7.13 -8.28 17.67
N ARG A 153 5.83 -7.97 17.63
CA ARG A 153 4.76 -8.82 18.17
C ARG A 153 4.30 -9.92 17.19
N VAL A 154 4.76 -9.89 15.94
CA VAL A 154 4.60 -10.99 14.97
C VAL A 154 5.72 -12.03 15.22
N GLY A 155 5.76 -12.58 16.42
CA GLY A 155 6.91 -13.29 16.99
C GLY A 155 7.42 -14.49 16.19
N TRP A 156 6.57 -15.18 15.41
CA TRP A 156 7.03 -16.31 14.59
C TRP A 156 7.89 -15.86 13.39
N VAL A 157 7.62 -14.67 12.83
CA VAL A 157 8.41 -14.12 11.72
C VAL A 157 9.82 -13.75 12.18
N ASP A 158 9.94 -13.14 13.36
CA ASP A 158 11.25 -12.81 13.94
C ASP A 158 12.04 -14.08 14.28
N GLY A 159 11.40 -15.08 14.87
CA GLY A 159 12.03 -16.40 15.11
C GLY A 159 12.51 -17.04 13.81
N LEU A 160 11.70 -16.99 12.75
CA LEU A 160 12.06 -17.48 11.43
C LEU A 160 13.25 -16.70 10.83
N ARG A 161 13.25 -15.36 10.89
CA ARG A 161 14.34 -14.52 10.40
C ARG A 161 15.66 -14.82 11.12
N ILE A 162 15.64 -14.91 12.45
CA ILE A 162 16.82 -15.23 13.26
C ILE A 162 17.35 -16.62 12.89
N ALA A 163 16.48 -17.63 12.78
CA ALA A 163 16.88 -18.98 12.42
C ALA A 163 17.44 -19.07 10.99
N ALA A 164 16.84 -18.36 10.03
CA ALA A 164 17.19 -18.41 8.62
C ALA A 164 18.43 -17.59 8.26
N ARG A 165 18.75 -16.52 9.00
CA ARG A 165 19.75 -15.50 8.59
C ARG A 165 21.10 -16.09 8.18
N MET A 166 21.68 -16.99 8.97
CA MET A 166 22.97 -17.62 8.63
C MET A 166 22.87 -18.53 7.41
N HIS A 167 21.73 -19.16 7.21
CA HIS A 167 21.48 -20.00 6.03
C HIS A 167 21.34 -19.17 4.74
N LEU A 168 20.70 -18.01 4.83
CA LEU A 168 20.64 -17.06 3.71
C LEU A 168 22.04 -16.54 3.33
N VAL A 169 22.88 -16.22 4.31
CA VAL A 169 24.27 -15.82 4.06
C VAL A 169 25.02 -16.94 3.35
N ARG A 170 24.93 -18.17 3.83
CA ARG A 170 25.56 -19.33 3.18
C ARG A 170 25.05 -19.58 1.76
N LEU A 171 23.74 -19.42 1.53
CA LEU A 171 23.14 -19.58 0.20
C LEU A 171 23.68 -18.50 -0.75
N ARG A 172 23.69 -17.24 -0.31
CA ARG A 172 24.25 -16.12 -1.07
C ARG A 172 25.73 -16.36 -1.38
N ASP A 173 26.54 -16.76 -0.40
CA ASP A 173 27.98 -16.97 -0.58
C ASP A 173 28.28 -18.11 -1.55
N ALA A 174 27.47 -19.17 -1.51
CA ALA A 174 27.64 -20.35 -2.36
C ALA A 174 27.15 -20.13 -3.80
N THR A 175 26.11 -19.32 -3.99
CA THR A 175 25.57 -19.01 -5.32
C THR A 175 26.06 -17.68 -5.87
N GLN A 176 26.57 -16.80 -5.02
CA GLN A 176 26.90 -15.40 -5.31
C GLN A 176 25.68 -14.57 -5.73
N GLU A 177 24.44 -15.11 -5.53
CA GLU A 177 23.19 -14.47 -5.89
C GLU A 177 22.40 -14.02 -4.67
N THR A 178 21.44 -13.12 -4.87
CA THR A 178 20.61 -12.61 -3.79
C THR A 178 19.72 -13.72 -3.21
N ALA A 179 19.88 -13.99 -1.91
CA ALA A 179 19.10 -14.96 -1.17
C ALA A 179 17.95 -14.28 -0.41
N ASN A 180 16.76 -14.86 -0.47
CA ASN A 180 15.53 -14.30 0.06
C ASN A 180 14.85 -15.26 1.02
N LEU A 181 14.25 -14.71 2.10
CA LEU A 181 13.30 -15.38 2.96
C LEU A 181 11.91 -14.83 2.70
N ILE A 182 10.95 -15.70 2.51
CA ILE A 182 9.63 -15.38 2.02
C ILE A 182 8.60 -16.05 2.93
N ILE A 183 7.47 -15.38 3.18
CA ILE A 183 6.31 -15.96 3.86
C ILE A 183 5.07 -15.88 2.96
N LEU A 184 4.14 -16.80 3.17
CA LEU A 184 2.85 -16.82 2.47
C LEU A 184 1.86 -15.90 3.19
N ASP A 185 1.16 -15.08 2.43
CA ASP A 185 0.06 -14.23 2.90
C ASP A 185 -1.11 -14.29 1.90
N GLY A 186 -2.00 -15.26 2.09
CA GLY A 186 -3.11 -15.53 1.17
C GLY A 186 -2.60 -15.94 -0.21
N ASP A 187 -2.91 -15.15 -1.22
CA ASP A 187 -2.50 -15.32 -2.61
C ASP A 187 -1.21 -14.59 -2.99
N HIS A 188 -0.46 -14.12 -1.98
CA HIS A 188 0.78 -13.37 -2.16
C HIS A 188 1.94 -13.93 -1.36
N ALA A 189 3.15 -13.66 -1.82
CA ALA A 189 4.41 -13.84 -1.13
C ALA A 189 4.88 -12.51 -0.52
N ILE A 190 5.32 -12.50 0.73
CA ILE A 190 5.97 -11.36 1.38
C ILE A 190 7.44 -11.71 1.60
N TYR A 191 8.33 -10.86 1.09
CA TYR A 191 9.77 -10.99 1.31
C TYR A 191 10.12 -10.39 2.68
N VAL A 192 10.49 -11.22 3.65
CA VAL A 192 10.71 -10.79 5.05
C VAL A 192 12.17 -10.58 5.40
N ASP A 193 13.10 -11.18 4.67
CA ASP A 193 14.53 -10.93 4.80
C ASP A 193 15.26 -11.18 3.46
N GLN A 194 16.39 -10.51 3.28
CA GLN A 194 17.20 -10.60 2.07
C GLN A 194 18.69 -10.48 2.40
N VAL A 195 19.51 -11.30 1.75
CA VAL A 195 20.97 -11.16 1.72
C VAL A 195 21.37 -10.92 0.29
N GLU A 196 21.77 -9.70 -0.01
CA GLU A 196 22.05 -9.26 -1.38
C GLU A 196 23.33 -9.90 -1.95
N SER A 197 23.31 -10.15 -3.25
CA SER A 197 24.47 -10.53 -4.05
C SER A 197 25.58 -9.49 -3.93
N PRO A 198 26.86 -9.89 -3.93
CA PRO A 198 27.98 -8.95 -3.93
C PRO A 198 28.18 -8.24 -5.27
N TYR A 199 27.54 -8.70 -6.33
CA TYR A 199 27.68 -8.10 -7.65
C TYR A 199 26.97 -6.75 -7.76
N ALA A 200 27.53 -5.87 -8.61
CA ALA A 200 26.91 -4.57 -8.91
C ALA A 200 25.52 -4.73 -9.56
N LEU A 201 25.40 -5.65 -10.54
CA LEU A 201 24.12 -6.05 -11.11
C LEU A 201 23.52 -7.16 -10.24
N ARG A 202 22.58 -6.79 -9.39
CA ARG A 202 21.90 -7.68 -8.45
C ARG A 202 20.46 -7.31 -8.26
N HIS A 203 19.68 -8.27 -7.81
CA HIS A 203 18.33 -8.06 -7.33
C HIS A 203 18.37 -7.56 -5.88
N SER A 204 17.86 -6.36 -5.61
CA SER A 204 17.96 -5.71 -4.29
C SER A 204 16.69 -4.98 -3.87
N GLY A 205 16.56 -4.69 -2.56
CA GLY A 205 15.47 -3.88 -2.02
C GLY A 205 14.09 -4.55 -2.05
N TRP A 206 14.04 -5.89 -1.91
CA TRP A 206 12.79 -6.64 -1.94
C TRP A 206 12.23 -6.96 -0.55
N ALA A 207 13.00 -6.82 0.51
CA ALA A 207 12.47 -6.95 1.86
C ALA A 207 11.30 -5.99 2.08
N GLY A 208 10.17 -6.53 2.56
CA GLY A 208 8.89 -5.81 2.70
C GLY A 208 7.98 -5.84 1.47
N ARG A 209 8.45 -6.27 0.30
CA ARG A 209 7.60 -6.36 -0.91
C ARG A 209 6.64 -7.52 -0.84
N ARG A 210 5.46 -7.30 -1.45
CA ARG A 210 4.39 -8.26 -1.61
C ARG A 210 4.19 -8.56 -3.09
N ILE A 211 4.29 -9.85 -3.49
CA ILE A 211 4.24 -10.30 -4.88
C ILE A 211 3.13 -11.35 -5.03
N PRO A 212 2.28 -11.30 -6.07
CA PRO A 212 1.33 -12.36 -6.36
C PRO A 212 2.04 -13.70 -6.56
N LEU A 213 1.44 -14.81 -6.09
CA LEU A 213 2.03 -16.15 -6.21
C LEU A 213 1.94 -16.72 -7.63
N VAL A 214 0.87 -16.37 -8.35
CA VAL A 214 0.56 -16.96 -9.64
C VAL A 214 1.70 -16.78 -10.64
N GLY A 215 2.18 -17.88 -11.20
CA GLY A 215 3.25 -17.89 -12.20
C GLY A 215 4.66 -17.64 -11.66
N THR A 216 4.85 -17.62 -10.34
CA THR A 216 6.17 -17.39 -9.73
C THR A 216 6.79 -18.68 -9.19
N ALA A 217 8.11 -18.69 -9.03
CA ALA A 217 8.84 -19.80 -8.40
C ALA A 217 8.35 -20.06 -6.97
N THR A 218 8.04 -19.02 -6.21
CA THR A 218 7.50 -19.12 -4.85
C THR A 218 6.12 -19.75 -4.84
N GLY A 219 5.24 -19.38 -5.79
CA GLY A 219 3.92 -20.00 -5.92
C GLY A 219 4.03 -21.49 -6.20
N ALA A 220 4.85 -21.87 -7.18
CA ALA A 220 5.10 -23.28 -7.50
C ALA A 220 5.68 -24.06 -6.30
N ALA A 221 6.60 -23.44 -5.53
CA ALA A 221 7.18 -24.06 -4.33
C ALA A 221 6.16 -24.31 -3.21
N PHE A 222 5.13 -23.46 -3.08
CA PHE A 222 4.04 -23.70 -2.11
C PHE A 222 3.04 -24.74 -2.56
N GLU A 223 2.85 -24.90 -3.88
CA GLU A 223 2.00 -25.95 -4.47
C GLU A 223 2.66 -27.32 -4.39
N ASP A 224 3.96 -27.42 -4.67
CA ASP A 224 4.75 -28.68 -4.63
C ASP A 224 5.88 -28.55 -3.57
N ARG A 225 5.51 -28.79 -2.30
CA ARG A 225 6.38 -28.63 -1.15
C ARG A 225 7.51 -29.65 -1.15
N GLY A 226 8.69 -29.22 -0.71
CA GLY A 226 9.89 -30.03 -0.62
C GLY A 226 10.72 -30.09 -1.91
N THR A 227 10.19 -29.56 -3.00
CA THR A 227 10.87 -29.42 -4.30
C THR A 227 11.14 -27.94 -4.56
N SER A 228 12.26 -27.64 -5.18
CA SER A 228 12.54 -26.31 -5.68
C SER A 228 12.01 -26.10 -7.09
N HIS A 229 11.62 -24.88 -7.36
CA HIS A 229 11.10 -24.49 -8.68
C HIS A 229 11.85 -23.26 -9.18
N ALA A 230 12.31 -23.33 -10.44
CA ALA A 230 12.96 -22.23 -11.15
C ALA A 230 11.98 -21.61 -12.15
N VAL A 231 11.76 -20.30 -12.07
CA VAL A 231 10.90 -19.57 -13.01
C VAL A 231 11.63 -18.30 -13.47
N ALA A 232 11.76 -18.15 -14.78
CA ALA A 232 12.31 -16.96 -15.42
C ALA A 232 11.20 -15.97 -15.79
N ASP A 233 11.53 -14.67 -15.81
CA ASP A 233 10.70 -13.59 -16.34
C ASP A 233 9.30 -13.42 -15.70
N ALA A 234 9.08 -14.03 -14.53
CA ALA A 234 7.76 -14.00 -13.87
C ALA A 234 7.40 -12.62 -13.31
N VAL A 235 8.36 -11.89 -12.76
CA VAL A 235 8.16 -10.59 -12.11
C VAL A 235 8.95 -9.49 -12.84
N GLU A 236 10.18 -9.79 -13.21
CA GLU A 236 11.08 -8.88 -13.95
C GLU A 236 11.72 -9.62 -15.12
N LEU A 237 11.70 -9.01 -16.31
CA LEU A 237 12.32 -9.59 -17.51
C LEU A 237 13.84 -9.75 -17.32
N GLY A 238 14.39 -10.88 -17.75
CA GLY A 238 15.80 -11.21 -17.60
C GLY A 238 16.20 -11.65 -16.19
N VAL A 239 15.24 -11.90 -15.31
CA VAL A 239 15.47 -12.36 -13.95
C VAL A 239 14.87 -13.76 -13.76
N THR A 240 15.66 -14.67 -13.21
CA THR A 240 15.22 -16.00 -12.78
C THR A 240 15.18 -16.05 -11.26
N ALA A 241 14.05 -16.51 -10.72
CA ALA A 241 13.89 -16.87 -9.31
C ALA A 241 13.88 -18.39 -9.15
N ILE A 242 14.53 -18.88 -8.09
CA ILE A 242 14.45 -20.28 -7.65
C ILE A 242 14.00 -20.27 -6.20
N ALA A 243 12.94 -21.02 -5.87
CA ALA A 243 12.38 -21.06 -4.53
C ALA A 243 12.03 -22.50 -4.10
N CYS A 244 12.13 -22.77 -2.80
CA CYS A 244 11.68 -24.01 -2.16
C CYS A 244 10.94 -23.67 -0.85
N ALA A 245 9.80 -24.31 -0.62
CA ALA A 245 9.05 -24.15 0.62
C ALA A 245 9.82 -24.75 1.81
N ILE A 246 9.80 -24.03 2.93
CA ILE A 246 10.31 -24.51 4.20
C ILE A 246 9.16 -25.23 4.91
N GLU A 247 9.33 -26.50 5.22
CA GLU A 247 8.30 -27.30 5.89
C GLU A 247 8.18 -26.94 7.36
N LEU A 248 7.21 -26.08 7.69
CA LEU A 248 6.92 -25.62 9.04
C LEU A 248 5.48 -25.99 9.45
N PRO A 249 5.25 -26.46 10.68
CA PRO A 249 3.90 -26.67 11.19
C PRO A 249 3.15 -25.34 11.37
N GLY A 250 2.03 -25.17 10.69
CA GLY A 250 1.12 -24.04 10.89
C GLY A 250 1.54 -22.70 10.29
N ASN A 251 2.71 -22.61 9.67
CA ASN A 251 3.21 -21.40 9.02
C ASN A 251 3.82 -21.75 7.66
N ASP A 252 3.58 -20.93 6.68
CA ASP A 252 4.07 -21.14 5.33
C ASP A 252 5.20 -20.16 5.01
N ALA A 253 6.39 -20.69 4.81
CA ALA A 253 7.58 -19.93 4.44
C ALA A 253 8.33 -20.62 3.30
N ALA A 254 9.13 -19.85 2.59
CA ALA A 254 10.01 -20.34 1.53
C ALA A 254 11.37 -19.62 1.61
N VAL A 255 12.38 -20.27 1.09
CA VAL A 255 13.69 -19.69 0.83
C VAL A 255 13.98 -19.78 -0.66
N GLY A 256 14.68 -18.81 -1.21
CA GLY A 256 15.02 -18.80 -2.62
C GLY A 256 16.16 -17.88 -2.97
N ILE A 257 16.56 -17.90 -4.23
CA ILE A 257 17.50 -16.97 -4.83
C ILE A 257 16.86 -16.25 -5.99
N THR A 258 17.35 -15.06 -6.28
CA THR A 258 16.96 -14.25 -7.44
C THR A 258 18.18 -13.70 -8.12
N ALA A 259 18.31 -13.92 -9.43
CA ALA A 259 19.48 -13.60 -10.20
C ALA A 259 19.16 -13.21 -11.65
N PRO A 260 20.06 -12.53 -12.37
CA PRO A 260 19.97 -12.43 -13.83
C PRO A 260 19.94 -13.84 -14.46
N SER A 261 19.01 -14.07 -15.40
CA SER A 261 18.77 -15.40 -15.98
C SER A 261 20.04 -16.01 -16.60
N TRP A 262 20.83 -15.21 -17.34
CA TRP A 262 22.07 -15.68 -17.96
C TRP A 262 23.10 -16.21 -16.93
N ARG A 263 23.15 -15.58 -15.75
CA ARG A 263 24.12 -15.94 -14.71
C ARG A 263 23.72 -17.22 -13.97
N ILE A 264 22.43 -17.44 -13.76
CA ILE A 264 21.89 -18.67 -13.20
C ILE A 264 22.04 -19.85 -14.18
N GLU A 265 21.88 -19.61 -15.47
CA GLU A 265 22.13 -20.60 -16.52
C GLU A 265 23.59 -21.04 -16.52
N GLU A 266 24.54 -20.09 -16.47
CA GLU A 266 25.98 -20.35 -16.37
C GLU A 266 26.35 -21.11 -15.08
N PHE A 267 25.75 -20.77 -13.95
CA PHE A 267 25.94 -21.46 -12.67
C PHE A 267 25.36 -22.89 -12.69
N GLY A 268 24.31 -23.10 -13.46
CA GLY A 268 23.55 -24.35 -13.62
C GLY A 268 22.32 -24.39 -12.74
N VAL A 269 21.13 -24.24 -13.35
CA VAL A 269 19.83 -24.25 -12.66
C VAL A 269 19.66 -25.45 -11.73
N PRO A 270 19.93 -26.74 -12.15
CA PRO A 270 19.76 -27.88 -11.25
C PRO A 270 20.73 -27.87 -10.05
N ARG A 271 21.86 -27.23 -10.18
CA ARG A 271 22.81 -27.05 -9.05
C ARG A 271 22.25 -26.05 -8.05
N ALA A 272 21.76 -24.93 -8.53
CA ALA A 272 21.14 -23.88 -7.70
C ALA A 272 19.91 -24.41 -6.98
N GLU A 273 19.05 -25.15 -7.65
CA GLU A 273 17.85 -25.80 -7.09
C GLU A 273 18.22 -26.71 -5.90
N ARG A 274 19.16 -27.60 -6.07
CA ARG A 274 19.62 -28.49 -4.97
C ARG A 274 20.15 -27.70 -3.76
N MET A 275 20.80 -26.56 -3.98
CA MET A 275 21.30 -25.72 -2.89
C MET A 275 20.16 -25.04 -2.15
N VAL A 276 19.15 -24.53 -2.85
CA VAL A 276 17.95 -23.93 -2.27
C VAL A 276 17.18 -24.96 -1.44
N GLU A 277 16.99 -26.19 -1.95
CA GLU A 277 16.35 -27.29 -1.21
C GLU A 277 17.13 -27.68 0.06
N ALA A 278 18.44 -27.79 -0.03
CA ALA A 278 19.26 -28.11 1.12
C ALA A 278 19.10 -27.07 2.23
N ILE A 279 19.13 -25.79 1.86
CA ILE A 279 18.93 -24.67 2.78
C ILE A 279 17.51 -24.66 3.37
N ALA A 280 16.47 -24.92 2.57
CA ALA A 280 15.11 -25.04 3.07
C ALA A 280 14.97 -26.10 4.16
N ARG A 281 15.55 -27.28 3.93
CA ARG A 281 15.58 -28.38 4.91
C ARG A 281 16.37 -28.03 6.17
N GLU A 282 17.53 -27.39 6.07
CA GLU A 282 18.33 -26.97 7.22
C GLU A 282 17.59 -25.95 8.09
N ILE A 283 16.91 -24.97 7.49
CA ILE A 283 16.09 -23.99 8.21
C ILE A 283 14.94 -24.70 8.94
N ALA A 284 14.25 -25.63 8.26
CA ALA A 284 13.16 -26.39 8.85
C ALA A 284 13.62 -27.21 10.07
N LEU A 285 14.78 -27.87 9.99
CA LEU A 285 15.36 -28.63 11.09
C LEU A 285 15.69 -27.72 12.28
N ARG A 286 16.30 -26.55 12.04
CA ARG A 286 16.65 -25.60 13.10
C ARG A 286 15.43 -25.03 13.83
N LEU A 287 14.30 -24.87 13.16
CA LEU A 287 13.06 -24.36 13.76
C LEU A 287 12.25 -25.42 14.52
N ARG A 288 12.57 -26.71 14.31
CA ARG A 288 11.98 -27.83 15.03
C ARG A 288 12.78 -28.20 16.31
N ALA A 289 14.03 -27.74 16.41
CA ALA A 289 14.94 -28.00 17.54
C ALA A 289 14.77 -26.98 18.66
#